data_1779b02e7e5ad6b44d50044ffaf73b71
#
_entry.id   1779b02e7e5ad6b44d50044ffaf73b71
#
_cell.length_a   1.000
_cell.length_b   1.000
_cell.length_c   1.000
_cell.angle_alpha   90.00
_cell.angle_beta   90.00
_cell.angle_gamma   90.00
#
_symmetry.space_group_name_H-M   'P 1'
#
loop_
_entity.id
_entity.type
_entity.pdbx_description
1 polymer ?
#
loop_
_entity_poly.entity_id
_entity_poly.type
_entity_poly.pdbx_seq_one_letter_code
_entity_poly.pdbx_strand_id
1 'polypeptide(L)'
;GTTTVVIRLYDLEVGTLLSTVSAWDAQASYGADVISRIQYTLERADGAEELSRRIRAQVQQLLTDALHRAERDWSELREITLAGNTVMQHLFDDRTVAGIAAVPFEPETLFTEPAGKPLCGVPVRFAPCVAGYVGGDITAGLLASGLMDKSGNHLFLDIGTNGEMALGGKNGFLCCAVASGPAFEGAGISCGMPGIDGAVSHVRWQSGFLWDVVGGGAPKGLCGSGLLDLAAVLLEREVIAPGGRLLPPEEAPAEMRRWLERDAHGNGVFHLTPEVSLTAEDVRALQLAK
;
A
#
# COMPACT_ATOMS: atom_id res chain seq x y z
N GLY A 1 -2.85 2.35 -5.72
CA GLY A 1 -1.56 2.83 -5.21
C GLY A 1 -0.41 2.46 -6.14
N THR A 2 0.81 2.79 -5.76
CA THR A 2 2.01 2.53 -6.59
C THR A 2 2.28 1.02 -6.73
N THR A 3 2.01 0.25 -5.70
CA THR A 3 2.36 -1.16 -5.59
C THR A 3 1.17 -2.07 -5.88
N THR A 4 -0.01 -1.69 -5.37
CA THR A 4 -1.21 -2.53 -5.44
C THR A 4 -2.40 -1.73 -5.93
N VAL A 5 -3.21 -2.34 -6.79
CA VAL A 5 -4.53 -1.83 -7.19
C VAL A 5 -5.58 -2.66 -6.46
N VAL A 6 -6.49 -1.99 -5.76
CA VAL A 6 -7.60 -2.62 -5.04
C VAL A 6 -8.92 -2.05 -5.57
N ILE A 7 -9.83 -2.93 -5.93
CA ILE A 7 -11.19 -2.59 -6.34
C ILE A 7 -12.16 -3.06 -5.24
N ARG A 8 -13.05 -2.20 -4.82
CA ARG A 8 -14.17 -2.53 -3.95
C ARG A 8 -15.46 -2.13 -4.64
N LEU A 9 -16.34 -3.07 -4.86
CA LEU A 9 -17.64 -2.85 -5.45
C LEU A 9 -18.68 -2.70 -4.33
N TYR A 10 -19.43 -1.61 -4.38
CA TYR A 10 -20.48 -1.30 -3.41
C TYR A 10 -21.84 -1.18 -4.09
N ASP A 11 -22.87 -1.65 -3.41
CA ASP A 11 -24.25 -1.29 -3.72
C ASP A 11 -24.52 0.13 -3.23
N LEU A 12 -24.92 1.03 -4.14
CA LEU A 12 -25.14 2.45 -3.81
C LEU A 12 -26.44 2.71 -3.05
N GLU A 13 -27.42 1.80 -3.11
CA GLU A 13 -28.71 1.99 -2.44
C GLU A 13 -28.61 1.67 -0.95
N VAL A 14 -27.86 0.62 -0.61
CA VAL A 14 -27.75 0.13 0.77
C VAL A 14 -26.35 0.33 1.38
N GLY A 15 -25.36 0.74 0.58
CA GLY A 15 -23.99 0.99 1.02
C GLY A 15 -23.19 -0.27 1.36
N THR A 16 -23.65 -1.46 0.97
CA THR A 16 -22.97 -2.72 1.29
C THR A 16 -21.84 -3.02 0.31
N LEU A 17 -20.73 -3.55 0.84
CA LEU A 17 -19.61 -4.06 0.05
C LEU A 17 -20.03 -5.39 -0.60
N LEU A 18 -20.06 -5.46 -1.93
CA LEU A 18 -20.43 -6.64 -2.70
C LEU A 18 -19.24 -7.54 -3.00
N SER A 19 -18.11 -6.95 -3.38
CA SER A 19 -16.88 -7.70 -3.68
C SER A 19 -15.63 -6.86 -3.49
N THR A 20 -14.50 -7.54 -3.29
CA THR A 20 -13.16 -6.94 -3.28
C THR A 20 -12.24 -7.78 -4.16
N VAL A 21 -11.48 -7.11 -5.03
CA VAL A 21 -10.42 -7.71 -5.86
C VAL A 21 -9.18 -6.86 -5.77
N SER A 22 -8.02 -7.48 -5.79
CA SER A 22 -6.74 -6.77 -5.77
C SER A 22 -5.70 -7.47 -6.64
N ALA A 23 -4.74 -6.70 -7.14
CA ALA A 23 -3.59 -7.23 -7.89
C ALA A 23 -2.39 -6.30 -7.74
N TRP A 24 -1.20 -6.81 -8.04
CA TRP A 24 -0.02 -5.99 -8.26
C TRP A 24 -0.29 -4.97 -9.36
N ASP A 25 0.22 -3.74 -9.18
CA ASP A 25 0.11 -2.71 -10.21
C ASP A 25 0.87 -3.12 -11.47
N ALA A 26 0.18 -3.17 -12.60
CA ALA A 26 0.73 -3.57 -13.89
C ALA A 26 1.82 -2.60 -14.40
N GLN A 27 1.96 -1.42 -13.81
CA GLN A 27 3.03 -0.47 -14.11
C GLN A 27 4.34 -0.78 -13.36
N ALA A 28 4.36 -1.76 -12.43
CA ALA A 28 5.55 -2.09 -11.64
C ALA A 28 6.75 -2.50 -12.50
N SER A 29 6.53 -3.11 -13.68
CA SER A 29 7.58 -3.45 -14.64
C SER A 29 8.24 -2.25 -15.34
N TYR A 30 7.63 -1.07 -15.25
CA TYR A 30 8.12 0.19 -15.82
C TYR A 30 8.76 1.11 -14.77
N GLY A 31 8.58 0.79 -13.51
CA GLY A 31 9.16 1.49 -12.37
C GLY A 31 8.58 0.98 -11.06
N ALA A 32 9.46 0.62 -10.13
CA ALA A 32 9.06 0.08 -8.82
C ALA A 32 8.40 1.13 -7.92
N ASP A 33 8.69 2.41 -8.14
CA ASP A 33 8.22 3.55 -7.37
C ASP A 33 7.71 4.69 -8.28
N VAL A 34 7.19 5.74 -7.64
CA VAL A 34 6.64 6.92 -8.32
C VAL A 34 7.71 7.63 -9.16
N ILE A 35 8.93 7.79 -8.64
CA ILE A 35 10.00 8.53 -9.30
C ILE A 35 10.45 7.82 -10.57
N SER A 36 10.66 6.51 -10.51
CA SER A 36 11.05 5.72 -11.69
C SER A 36 9.97 5.71 -12.77
N ARG A 37 8.67 5.74 -12.40
CA ARG A 37 7.58 5.89 -13.39
C ARG A 37 7.54 7.27 -14.02
N ILE A 38 7.75 8.34 -13.24
CA ILE A 38 7.90 9.70 -13.78
C ILE A 38 9.05 9.72 -14.78
N GLN A 39 10.22 9.19 -14.40
CA GLN A 39 11.39 9.16 -15.27
C GLN A 39 11.10 8.39 -16.57
N TYR A 40 10.44 7.24 -16.49
CA TYR A 40 10.02 6.49 -17.68
C TYR A 40 9.20 7.34 -18.65
N THR A 41 8.27 8.18 -18.13
CA THR A 41 7.45 9.07 -18.98
C THR A 41 8.26 10.21 -19.58
N LEU A 42 9.35 10.64 -18.96
CA LEU A 42 10.22 11.74 -19.47
C LEU A 42 11.23 11.24 -20.51
N GLU A 43 11.68 9.99 -20.39
CA GLU A 43 12.67 9.40 -21.29
C GLU A 43 12.05 8.85 -22.60
N ARG A 44 10.72 8.64 -22.61
CA ARG A 44 10.01 8.04 -23.76
C ARG A 44 8.85 8.91 -24.19
N ALA A 45 8.79 9.21 -25.48
CA ALA A 45 7.71 10.04 -26.04
C ALA A 45 6.31 9.45 -25.85
N ASP A 46 6.19 8.12 -25.83
CA ASP A 46 4.95 7.35 -25.62
C ASP A 46 4.78 6.84 -24.18
N GLY A 47 5.72 7.17 -23.27
CA GLY A 47 5.78 6.59 -21.93
C GLY A 47 4.52 6.86 -21.07
N ALA A 48 4.00 8.08 -21.11
CA ALA A 48 2.80 8.45 -20.36
C ALA A 48 1.56 7.69 -20.89
N GLU A 49 1.38 7.66 -22.22
CA GLU A 49 0.29 6.93 -22.88
C GLU A 49 0.36 5.42 -22.58
N GLU A 50 1.56 4.83 -22.63
CA GLU A 50 1.76 3.42 -22.33
C GLU A 50 1.37 3.09 -20.89
N LEU A 51 1.83 3.88 -19.91
CA LEU A 51 1.48 3.68 -18.51
C LEU A 51 -0.02 3.88 -18.28
N SER A 52 -0.62 4.91 -18.88
CA SER A 52 -2.08 5.13 -18.82
C SER A 52 -2.84 3.91 -19.35
N ARG A 53 -2.51 3.46 -20.54
CA ARG A 53 -3.15 2.29 -21.17
C ARG A 53 -3.03 1.05 -20.28
N ARG A 54 -1.87 0.81 -19.67
CA ARG A 54 -1.65 -0.35 -18.79
C ARG A 54 -2.52 -0.32 -17.55
N ILE A 55 -2.53 0.79 -16.82
CA ILE A 55 -3.33 0.88 -15.59
C ILE A 55 -4.84 0.85 -15.88
N ARG A 56 -5.29 1.51 -16.95
CA ARG A 56 -6.71 1.49 -17.35
C ARG A 56 -7.17 0.10 -17.74
N ALA A 57 -6.36 -0.64 -18.52
CA ALA A 57 -6.67 -2.03 -18.89
C ALA A 57 -6.72 -2.94 -17.65
N GLN A 58 -5.80 -2.77 -16.70
CA GLN A 58 -5.80 -3.52 -15.44
C GLN A 58 -7.05 -3.22 -14.60
N VAL A 59 -7.39 -1.94 -14.41
CA VAL A 59 -8.59 -1.56 -13.66
C VAL A 59 -9.85 -2.10 -14.33
N GLN A 60 -9.93 -2.06 -15.66
CA GLN A 60 -11.05 -2.67 -16.40
C GLN A 60 -11.15 -4.18 -16.13
N GLN A 61 -10.03 -4.92 -16.16
CA GLN A 61 -10.03 -6.35 -15.87
C GLN A 61 -10.47 -6.64 -14.43
N LEU A 62 -9.90 -5.91 -13.46
CA LEU A 62 -10.26 -6.07 -12.04
C LEU A 62 -11.72 -5.70 -11.76
N LEU A 63 -12.28 -4.70 -12.45
CA LEU A 63 -13.72 -4.37 -12.37
C LEU A 63 -14.58 -5.52 -12.93
N THR A 64 -14.16 -6.12 -14.06
CA THR A 64 -14.84 -7.30 -14.60
C THR A 64 -14.85 -8.45 -13.59
N ASP A 65 -13.71 -8.72 -12.96
CA ASP A 65 -13.58 -9.76 -11.94
C ASP A 65 -14.43 -9.45 -10.70
N ALA A 66 -14.47 -8.18 -10.27
CA ALA A 66 -15.29 -7.74 -9.13
C ALA A 66 -16.80 -7.88 -9.40
N LEU A 67 -17.24 -7.49 -10.59
CA LEU A 67 -18.63 -7.64 -11.04
C LEU A 67 -19.02 -9.12 -11.13
N HIS A 68 -18.16 -9.96 -11.72
CA HIS A 68 -18.39 -11.40 -11.82
C HIS A 68 -18.53 -12.05 -10.43
N ARG A 69 -17.66 -11.70 -9.47
CA ARG A 69 -17.75 -12.20 -8.08
C ARG A 69 -19.03 -11.76 -7.38
N ALA A 70 -19.57 -10.62 -7.74
CA ALA A 70 -20.79 -10.05 -7.18
C ALA A 70 -22.06 -10.47 -7.97
N GLU A 71 -21.90 -11.26 -9.03
CA GLU A 71 -22.99 -11.62 -9.96
C GLU A 71 -23.72 -10.41 -10.51
N ARG A 72 -22.94 -9.38 -10.95
CA ARG A 72 -23.43 -8.10 -11.50
C ARG A 72 -22.90 -7.86 -12.91
N ASP A 73 -23.61 -7.02 -13.67
CA ASP A 73 -23.26 -6.64 -15.03
C ASP A 73 -22.62 -5.24 -15.11
N TRP A 74 -21.81 -5.02 -16.15
CA TRP A 74 -21.24 -3.71 -16.46
C TRP A 74 -22.28 -2.60 -16.60
N SER A 75 -23.47 -2.91 -17.10
CA SER A 75 -24.58 -1.95 -17.27
C SER A 75 -25.13 -1.43 -15.92
N GLU A 76 -24.87 -2.13 -14.82
CA GLU A 76 -25.26 -1.73 -13.47
C GLU A 76 -24.24 -0.77 -12.84
N LEU A 77 -23.02 -0.72 -13.37
CA LEU A 77 -21.96 0.14 -12.83
C LEU A 77 -22.27 1.61 -13.13
N ARG A 78 -22.41 2.41 -12.08
CA ARG A 78 -22.83 3.80 -12.19
C ARG A 78 -21.68 4.78 -12.22
N GLU A 79 -20.65 4.54 -11.38
CA GLU A 79 -19.53 5.44 -11.21
C GLU A 79 -18.31 4.65 -10.70
N ILE A 80 -17.12 5.13 -11.04
CA ILE A 80 -15.85 4.67 -10.52
C ILE A 80 -15.24 5.83 -9.74
N THR A 81 -15.11 5.68 -8.43
CA THR A 81 -14.35 6.63 -7.60
C THR A 81 -12.94 6.10 -7.40
N LEU A 82 -11.94 6.95 -7.67
CA LEU A 82 -10.54 6.58 -7.64
C LEU A 82 -9.79 7.46 -6.64
N ALA A 83 -9.06 6.82 -5.72
CA ALA A 83 -8.14 7.47 -4.80
C ALA A 83 -6.75 6.84 -4.93
N GLY A 84 -5.73 7.66 -5.04
CA GLY A 84 -4.34 7.24 -5.14
C GLY A 84 -3.41 8.44 -5.04
N ASN A 85 -2.10 8.19 -5.04
CA ASN A 85 -1.16 9.31 -5.07
C ASN A 85 -1.30 10.12 -6.36
N THR A 86 -0.84 11.36 -6.32
CA THR A 86 -1.04 12.33 -7.40
C THR A 86 -0.54 11.82 -8.76
N VAL A 87 0.62 11.16 -8.79
CA VAL A 87 1.20 10.63 -10.03
C VAL A 87 0.33 9.52 -10.62
N MET A 88 -0.13 8.58 -9.78
CA MET A 88 -0.98 7.48 -10.25
C MET A 88 -2.33 7.97 -10.77
N GLN A 89 -2.92 9.00 -10.16
CA GLN A 89 -4.15 9.61 -10.67
C GLN A 89 -3.92 10.28 -12.03
N HIS A 90 -2.80 11.00 -12.20
CA HIS A 90 -2.43 11.60 -13.49
C HIS A 90 -2.24 10.54 -14.57
N LEU A 91 -1.47 9.49 -14.29
CA LEU A 91 -1.23 8.41 -15.24
C LEU A 91 -2.54 7.68 -15.61
N PHE A 92 -3.45 7.49 -14.66
CA PHE A 92 -4.75 6.91 -14.96
C PHE A 92 -5.60 7.82 -15.86
N ASP A 93 -5.58 9.12 -15.63
CA ASP A 93 -6.35 10.10 -16.43
C ASP A 93 -5.63 10.53 -17.72
N ASP A 94 -4.48 9.88 -18.03
CA ASP A 94 -3.65 10.19 -19.19
C ASP A 94 -3.25 11.68 -19.23
N ARG A 95 -2.70 12.16 -18.12
CA ARG A 95 -2.17 13.51 -17.92
C ARG A 95 -0.67 13.48 -17.74
N THR A 96 -0.03 14.60 -18.06
CA THR A 96 1.41 14.71 -17.84
C THR A 96 1.77 14.75 -16.35
N VAL A 97 2.88 14.09 -16.03
CA VAL A 97 3.50 14.11 -14.70
C VAL A 97 4.81 14.92 -14.68
N ALA A 98 5.15 15.57 -15.79
CA ALA A 98 6.42 16.28 -15.95
C ALA A 98 6.60 17.38 -14.91
N GLY A 99 5.55 18.12 -14.54
CA GLY A 99 5.61 19.17 -13.53
C GLY A 99 5.89 18.63 -12.11
N ILE A 100 5.61 17.34 -11.86
CA ILE A 100 5.89 16.69 -10.57
C ILE A 100 7.36 16.23 -10.47
N ALA A 101 8.08 16.15 -11.60
CA ALA A 101 9.43 15.62 -11.66
C ALA A 101 10.49 16.53 -11.00
N ALA A 102 10.26 17.83 -10.96
CA ALA A 102 11.22 18.82 -10.49
C ALA A 102 10.54 19.94 -9.69
N VAL A 103 11.34 20.61 -8.87
CA VAL A 103 10.90 21.80 -8.10
C VAL A 103 10.27 22.82 -9.04
N PRO A 104 9.08 23.36 -8.75
CA PRO A 104 8.34 23.29 -7.47
C PRO A 104 7.38 22.10 -7.30
N PHE A 105 7.48 21.02 -8.10
CA PHE A 105 6.68 19.80 -8.03
C PHE A 105 5.18 20.04 -8.27
N GLU A 106 4.86 20.90 -9.23
CA GLU A 106 3.48 21.30 -9.55
C GLU A 106 2.82 20.29 -10.49
N PRO A 107 1.75 19.63 -10.06
CA PRO A 107 0.97 18.75 -10.92
C PRO A 107 0.11 19.55 -11.90
N GLU A 108 -0.24 18.94 -13.04
CA GLU A 108 -1.16 19.55 -14.03
C GLU A 108 -2.52 19.88 -13.42
N THR A 109 -2.99 19.02 -12.49
CA THR A 109 -4.24 19.23 -11.77
C THR A 109 -4.15 18.65 -10.36
N LEU A 110 -4.87 19.22 -9.42
CA LEU A 110 -5.11 18.66 -8.09
C LEU A 110 -6.45 17.90 -8.00
N PHE A 111 -7.12 17.68 -9.13
CA PHE A 111 -8.43 17.01 -9.18
C PHE A 111 -9.48 17.64 -8.24
N THR A 112 -9.41 18.96 -8.04
CA THR A 112 -10.42 19.71 -7.29
C THR A 112 -11.78 19.68 -8.00
N GLU A 113 -11.75 19.59 -9.33
CA GLU A 113 -12.88 19.15 -10.13
C GLU A 113 -12.72 17.66 -10.37
N PRO A 114 -13.56 16.81 -9.74
CA PRO A 114 -13.26 15.39 -9.62
C PRO A 114 -13.46 14.58 -10.90
N ALA A 115 -14.08 15.14 -11.94
CA ALA A 115 -14.40 14.41 -13.17
C ALA A 115 -13.14 14.11 -13.99
N GLY A 116 -12.93 12.83 -14.29
CA GLY A 116 -11.85 12.31 -15.14
C GLY A 116 -12.37 11.68 -16.44
N LYS A 117 -11.41 11.19 -17.24
CA LYS A 117 -11.73 10.45 -18.47
C LYS A 117 -12.50 9.17 -18.14
N PRO A 118 -13.68 8.92 -18.74
CA PRO A 118 -14.48 7.74 -18.43
C PRO A 118 -13.71 6.44 -18.78
N LEU A 119 -14.04 5.35 -18.08
CA LEU A 119 -13.54 4.01 -18.36
C LEU A 119 -14.68 3.14 -18.89
N CYS A 120 -14.55 2.65 -20.12
CA CYS A 120 -15.61 1.85 -20.79
C CYS A 120 -17.00 2.50 -20.73
N GLY A 121 -17.07 3.83 -20.86
CA GLY A 121 -18.31 4.58 -20.80
C GLY A 121 -18.83 4.89 -19.40
N VAL A 122 -18.20 4.35 -18.36
CA VAL A 122 -18.54 4.63 -16.96
C VAL A 122 -17.81 5.89 -16.49
N PRO A 123 -18.51 6.86 -15.87
CA PRO A 123 -17.89 8.05 -15.30
C PRO A 123 -16.83 7.70 -14.26
N VAL A 124 -15.69 8.41 -14.30
CA VAL A 124 -14.62 8.31 -13.32
C VAL A 124 -14.55 9.60 -12.52
N ARG A 125 -14.44 9.48 -11.21
CA ARG A 125 -14.18 10.59 -10.29
C ARG A 125 -12.91 10.34 -9.50
N PHE A 126 -12.15 11.39 -9.28
CA PHE A 126 -10.92 11.35 -8.49
C PHE A 126 -11.11 12.00 -7.13
N ALA A 127 -10.51 11.42 -6.11
CA ALA A 127 -10.30 12.12 -4.85
C ALA A 127 -9.32 13.30 -5.09
N PRO A 128 -9.59 14.49 -4.53
CA PRO A 128 -8.72 15.64 -4.74
C PRO A 128 -7.34 15.42 -4.11
N CYS A 129 -6.29 15.88 -4.78
CA CYS A 129 -4.93 15.89 -4.28
C CYS A 129 -4.61 17.19 -3.53
N VAL A 130 -3.60 17.16 -2.67
CA VAL A 130 -3.09 18.35 -1.96
C VAL A 130 -1.90 18.96 -2.69
N ALA A 131 -1.00 18.10 -3.18
CA ALA A 131 0.25 18.51 -3.85
C ALA A 131 0.77 17.38 -4.74
N GLY A 132 1.90 17.59 -5.43
CA GLY A 132 2.53 16.59 -6.30
C GLY A 132 2.86 15.26 -5.62
N TYR A 133 3.16 15.28 -4.33
CA TYR A 133 3.48 14.09 -3.52
C TYR A 133 2.51 13.86 -2.35
N VAL A 134 1.38 14.54 -2.31
CA VAL A 134 0.30 14.29 -1.33
C VAL A 134 -1.00 14.15 -2.12
N GLY A 135 -1.41 12.93 -2.34
CA GLY A 135 -2.45 12.56 -3.30
C GLY A 135 -3.86 12.44 -2.73
N GLY A 136 -4.74 11.95 -3.57
CA GLY A 136 -6.12 11.65 -3.23
C GLY A 136 -6.30 10.49 -2.26
N ASP A 137 -5.29 9.62 -2.11
CA ASP A 137 -5.23 8.60 -1.07
C ASP A 137 -5.23 9.23 0.34
N ILE A 138 -4.44 10.30 0.54
CA ILE A 138 -4.38 11.01 1.82
C ILE A 138 -5.68 11.74 2.13
N THR A 139 -6.25 12.45 1.17
CA THR A 139 -7.54 13.14 1.38
C THR A 139 -8.67 12.16 1.63
N ALA A 140 -8.71 11.04 0.89
CA ALA A 140 -9.66 9.96 1.14
C ALA A 140 -9.45 9.30 2.51
N GLY A 141 -8.20 9.08 2.93
CA GLY A 141 -7.85 8.56 4.25
C GLY A 141 -8.29 9.49 5.39
N LEU A 142 -8.06 10.78 5.25
CA LEU A 142 -8.53 11.80 6.21
C LEU A 142 -10.05 11.83 6.31
N LEU A 143 -10.75 11.73 5.18
CA LEU A 143 -12.21 11.65 5.15
C LEU A 143 -12.70 10.37 5.84
N ALA A 144 -12.15 9.22 5.47
CA ALA A 144 -12.55 7.92 6.00
C ALA A 144 -12.28 7.77 7.51
N SER A 145 -11.21 8.39 8.01
CA SER A 145 -10.87 8.41 9.45
C SER A 145 -11.75 9.35 10.28
N GLY A 146 -12.53 10.23 9.64
CA GLY A 146 -13.33 11.26 10.30
C GLY A 146 -12.49 12.35 10.98
N LEU A 147 -11.19 12.44 10.70
CA LEU A 147 -10.30 13.44 11.29
C LEU A 147 -10.64 14.87 10.85
N MET A 148 -11.25 15.01 9.67
CA MET A 148 -11.65 16.32 9.13
C MET A 148 -12.72 17.01 9.97
N ASP A 149 -13.49 16.26 10.75
CA ASP A 149 -14.55 16.80 11.62
C ASP A 149 -14.09 16.97 13.07
N LYS A 150 -12.92 16.46 13.43
CA LYS A 150 -12.41 16.49 14.82
C LYS A 150 -11.74 17.82 15.15
N SER A 151 -12.06 18.34 16.34
CA SER A 151 -11.40 19.53 16.91
C SER A 151 -10.04 19.16 17.51
N GLY A 152 -9.10 20.09 17.47
CA GLY A 152 -7.73 19.91 17.97
C GLY A 152 -6.77 19.45 16.86
N ASN A 153 -5.58 19.07 17.26
CA ASN A 153 -4.54 18.59 16.36
C ASN A 153 -4.47 17.06 16.41
N HIS A 154 -4.65 16.45 15.26
CA HIS A 154 -4.55 15.01 15.04
C HIS A 154 -3.46 14.76 14.03
N LEU A 155 -2.70 13.70 14.21
CA LEU A 155 -1.69 13.24 13.26
C LEU A 155 -2.25 12.03 12.51
N PHE A 156 -2.32 12.15 11.19
CA PHE A 156 -2.56 11.05 10.26
C PHE A 156 -1.23 10.64 9.63
N LEU A 157 -0.93 9.36 9.63
CA LEU A 157 0.27 8.79 9.01
C LEU A 157 -0.16 7.71 8.00
N ASP A 158 0.29 7.85 6.78
CA ASP A 158 0.27 6.79 5.77
C ASP A 158 1.69 6.28 5.57
N ILE A 159 1.94 5.03 5.94
CA ILE A 159 3.28 4.44 5.92
C ILE A 159 3.33 3.38 4.83
N GLY A 160 3.74 3.80 3.64
CA GLY A 160 3.92 2.95 2.46
C GLY A 160 5.30 3.13 1.83
N THR A 161 5.40 2.93 0.52
CA THR A 161 6.60 3.25 -0.27
C THR A 161 7.02 4.71 -0.11
N ASN A 162 6.03 5.62 -0.06
CA ASN A 162 6.19 6.96 0.47
C ASN A 162 5.58 7.01 1.87
N GLY A 163 6.06 7.93 2.70
CA GLY A 163 5.47 8.23 4.00
C GLY A 163 4.80 9.59 3.92
N GLU A 164 3.47 9.61 3.95
CA GLU A 164 2.71 10.83 3.97
C GLU A 164 2.21 11.13 5.38
N MET A 165 2.25 12.39 5.76
CA MET A 165 1.81 12.87 7.06
C MET A 165 0.86 14.04 6.90
N ALA A 166 -0.21 14.06 7.70
CA ALA A 166 -1.11 15.19 7.80
C ALA A 166 -1.37 15.51 9.29
N LEU A 167 -1.06 16.74 9.70
CA LEU A 167 -1.27 17.24 11.05
C LEU A 167 -2.33 18.33 11.03
N GLY A 168 -3.40 18.17 11.80
CA GLY A 168 -4.48 19.14 11.87
C GLY A 168 -5.80 18.56 12.35
N GLY A 169 -6.90 19.14 11.91
CA GLY A 169 -8.27 18.77 12.26
C GLY A 169 -9.27 19.60 11.46
N LYS A 170 -10.44 19.89 12.03
CA LYS A 170 -11.55 20.62 11.36
C LYS A 170 -11.20 21.99 10.77
N ASN A 171 -10.09 22.60 11.19
CA ASN A 171 -9.65 23.92 10.70
C ASN A 171 -8.64 23.81 9.55
N GLY A 172 -8.31 22.60 9.11
CA GLY A 172 -7.36 22.31 8.04
C GLY A 172 -6.20 21.44 8.49
N PHE A 173 -5.42 20.98 7.52
CA PHE A 173 -4.26 20.11 7.74
C PHE A 173 -3.03 20.69 7.07
N LEU A 174 -1.89 20.55 7.73
CA LEU A 174 -0.57 20.68 7.12
C LEU A 174 -0.09 19.29 6.71
N CYS A 175 0.30 19.14 5.46
CA CYS A 175 0.72 17.86 4.92
C CYS A 175 2.18 17.91 4.48
N CYS A 176 2.87 16.79 4.59
CA CYS A 176 4.17 16.57 3.99
C CYS A 176 4.31 15.11 3.54
N ALA A 177 5.25 14.87 2.64
CA ALA A 177 5.61 13.55 2.17
C ALA A 177 7.13 13.34 2.27
N VAL A 178 7.52 12.11 2.58
CA VAL A 178 8.93 11.68 2.63
C VAL A 178 9.07 10.36 1.87
N ALA A 179 10.26 10.07 1.37
CA ALA A 179 10.58 8.75 0.85
C ALA A 179 10.79 7.79 2.03
N SER A 180 9.90 6.81 2.21
CA SER A 180 9.99 5.83 3.30
C SER A 180 10.72 4.57 2.88
N GLY A 181 10.70 4.21 1.62
CA GLY A 181 11.25 2.98 1.09
C GLY A 181 10.22 1.83 1.04
N PRO A 182 10.44 0.84 0.17
CA PRO A 182 9.43 -0.15 -0.16
C PRO A 182 9.25 -1.26 0.88
N ALA A 183 10.04 -1.29 1.96
CA ALA A 183 10.00 -2.35 2.98
C ALA A 183 8.64 -2.45 3.68
N PHE A 184 7.97 -1.30 3.93
CA PHE A 184 6.62 -1.27 4.53
C PHE A 184 5.52 -1.80 3.61
N GLU A 185 5.80 -2.04 2.34
CA GLU A 185 4.91 -2.72 1.40
C GLU A 185 5.37 -4.15 1.10
N GLY A 186 6.32 -4.66 1.87
CA GLY A 186 6.87 -6.01 1.73
C GLY A 186 7.94 -6.16 0.63
N ALA A 187 8.28 -5.11 -0.10
CA ALA A 187 9.33 -5.20 -1.12
C ALA A 187 10.73 -5.18 -0.49
N GLY A 188 11.59 -6.08 -0.96
CA GLY A 188 12.92 -6.29 -0.37
C GLY A 188 12.90 -7.08 0.95
N ILE A 189 11.76 -7.66 1.31
CA ILE A 189 11.56 -8.57 2.44
C ILE A 189 11.43 -9.99 1.90
N SER A 190 12.12 -10.95 2.52
CA SER A 190 12.24 -12.34 2.02
C SER A 190 10.88 -13.01 1.76
N CYS A 191 9.93 -12.87 2.70
CA CYS A 191 8.56 -13.34 2.56
C CYS A 191 7.56 -12.19 2.42
N GLY A 192 8.03 -11.02 1.94
CA GLY A 192 7.19 -9.84 1.76
C GLY A 192 6.24 -9.98 0.57
N MET A 193 5.02 -9.52 0.73
CA MET A 193 4.02 -9.49 -0.34
C MET A 193 3.02 -8.35 -0.13
N PRO A 194 2.31 -7.90 -1.17
CA PRO A 194 1.22 -6.95 -1.00
C PRO A 194 0.08 -7.50 -0.14
N GLY A 195 -0.80 -6.62 0.34
CA GLY A 195 -2.01 -6.99 1.08
C GLY A 195 -3.08 -7.65 0.21
N ILE A 196 -2.77 -8.80 -0.38
CA ILE A 196 -3.63 -9.63 -1.23
C ILE A 196 -3.88 -11.00 -0.58
N ASP A 197 -4.71 -11.83 -1.21
CA ASP A 197 -5.08 -13.16 -0.70
C ASP A 197 -3.84 -14.01 -0.35
N GLY A 198 -3.77 -14.44 0.89
CA GLY A 198 -2.65 -15.19 1.47
C GLY A 198 -1.63 -14.35 2.25
N ALA A 199 -1.74 -13.01 2.24
CA ALA A 199 -0.87 -12.16 3.04
C ALA A 199 -1.28 -12.18 4.52
N VAL A 200 -0.32 -12.39 5.42
CA VAL A 200 -0.51 -12.16 6.85
C VAL A 200 -0.59 -10.65 7.05
N SER A 201 -1.72 -10.17 7.55
CA SER A 201 -2.02 -8.74 7.73
C SER A 201 -1.92 -8.26 9.16
N HIS A 202 -2.09 -9.15 10.13
CA HIS A 202 -1.92 -8.87 11.55
C HIS A 202 -1.24 -10.03 12.25
N VAL A 203 -0.39 -9.71 13.22
CA VAL A 203 0.26 -10.69 14.10
C VAL A 203 0.14 -10.20 15.54
N ARG A 204 -0.19 -11.11 16.45
CA ARG A 204 -0.30 -10.81 17.89
C ARG A 204 0.14 -12.02 18.71
N TRP A 205 0.51 -11.77 19.96
CA TRP A 205 0.90 -12.78 20.92
C TRP A 205 -0.16 -12.96 22.01
N GLN A 206 -0.68 -14.21 22.12
CA GLN A 206 -1.57 -14.62 23.21
C GLN A 206 -1.23 -16.07 23.59
N SER A 207 -0.21 -16.26 24.44
CA SER A 207 0.34 -17.60 24.76
C SER A 207 0.86 -18.38 23.55
N GLY A 208 1.07 -17.72 22.44
CA GLY A 208 1.52 -18.19 21.14
C GLY A 208 1.21 -17.14 20.07
N PHE A 209 1.76 -17.32 18.87
CA PHE A 209 1.46 -16.45 17.76
C PHE A 209 0.06 -16.70 17.21
N LEU A 210 -0.69 -15.64 17.02
CA LEU A 210 -1.96 -15.59 16.30
C LEU A 210 -1.79 -14.61 15.14
N TRP A 211 -2.38 -14.92 13.99
CA TRP A 211 -2.31 -14.06 12.80
C TRP A 211 -3.60 -14.09 12.01
N ASP A 212 -3.82 -13.01 11.27
CA ASP A 212 -4.94 -12.88 10.33
C ASP A 212 -4.39 -12.89 8.90
N VAL A 213 -5.07 -13.59 8.00
CA VAL A 213 -4.68 -13.72 6.59
C VAL A 213 -5.72 -13.04 5.70
N VAL A 214 -5.29 -12.19 4.79
CA VAL A 214 -6.16 -11.56 3.80
C VAL A 214 -6.81 -12.65 2.93
N GLY A 215 -8.12 -12.59 2.77
CA GLY A 215 -8.90 -13.59 2.04
C GLY A 215 -9.06 -14.94 2.76
N GLY A 216 -8.46 -15.11 3.95
CA GLY A 216 -8.44 -16.39 4.67
C GLY A 216 -7.47 -17.40 4.05
N GLY A 217 -7.46 -18.62 4.58
CA GLY A 217 -6.62 -19.70 4.06
C GLY A 217 -5.19 -19.73 4.61
N ALA A 218 -4.30 -20.44 3.92
CA ALA A 218 -2.91 -20.61 4.34
C ALA A 218 -2.09 -19.33 4.12
N PRO A 219 -1.24 -18.91 5.08
CA PRO A 219 -0.34 -17.79 4.92
C PRO A 219 0.74 -18.09 3.87
N LYS A 220 1.00 -17.10 3.00
CA LYS A 220 2.01 -17.18 1.93
C LYS A 220 3.14 -16.20 2.10
N GLY A 221 2.94 -15.13 2.87
CA GLY A 221 3.92 -14.09 3.12
C GLY A 221 3.37 -13.03 4.08
N LEU A 222 4.12 -11.96 4.28
CA LEU A 222 3.82 -10.83 5.17
C LEU A 222 3.50 -9.59 4.33
N CYS A 223 2.34 -8.97 4.50
CA CYS A 223 2.18 -7.60 4.02
C CYS A 223 2.74 -6.60 5.03
N GLY A 224 2.80 -5.32 4.66
CA GLY A 224 3.44 -4.28 5.48
C GLY A 224 2.94 -4.24 6.93
N SER A 225 1.63 -4.28 7.16
CA SER A 225 1.06 -4.29 8.51
C SER A 225 1.43 -5.55 9.29
N GLY A 226 1.35 -6.74 8.66
CA GLY A 226 1.77 -8.00 9.27
C GLY A 226 3.25 -8.04 9.61
N LEU A 227 4.09 -7.44 8.75
CA LEU A 227 5.53 -7.31 8.99
C LEU A 227 5.83 -6.41 10.19
N LEU A 228 5.14 -5.26 10.30
CA LEU A 228 5.29 -4.35 11.45
C LEU A 228 4.81 -5.00 12.74
N ASP A 229 3.64 -5.63 12.73
CA ASP A 229 3.11 -6.35 13.89
C ASP A 229 4.05 -7.47 14.33
N LEU A 230 4.56 -8.27 13.39
CA LEU A 230 5.52 -9.35 13.69
C LEU A 230 6.79 -8.79 14.31
N ALA A 231 7.38 -7.74 13.73
CA ALA A 231 8.59 -7.12 14.25
C ALA A 231 8.36 -6.54 15.67
N ALA A 232 7.20 -5.91 15.90
CA ALA A 232 6.82 -5.38 17.22
C ALA A 232 6.70 -6.51 18.25
N VAL A 233 5.99 -7.59 17.93
CA VAL A 233 5.85 -8.76 18.83
C VAL A 233 7.22 -9.37 19.13
N LEU A 234 8.10 -9.53 18.13
CA LEU A 234 9.43 -10.09 18.32
C LEU A 234 10.33 -9.19 19.19
N LEU A 235 10.17 -7.86 19.08
CA LEU A 235 10.86 -6.91 19.95
C LEU A 235 10.34 -7.00 21.40
N GLU A 236 9.01 -7.05 21.59
CA GLU A 236 8.39 -7.21 22.91
C GLU A 236 8.73 -8.56 23.58
N ARG A 237 8.93 -9.59 22.78
CA ARG A 237 9.34 -10.92 23.25
C ARG A 237 10.85 -11.11 23.33
N GLU A 238 11.64 -10.05 23.20
CA GLU A 238 13.10 -10.06 23.28
C GLU A 238 13.78 -11.02 22.29
N VAL A 239 13.13 -11.28 21.14
CA VAL A 239 13.69 -12.03 20.00
C VAL A 239 14.47 -11.11 19.08
N ILE A 240 14.01 -9.87 18.94
CA ILE A 240 14.77 -8.78 18.35
C ILE A 240 15.33 -7.96 19.53
N ALA A 241 16.66 -7.84 19.61
CA ALA A 241 17.32 -7.01 20.60
C ALA A 241 17.01 -5.51 20.37
N PRO A 242 17.11 -4.64 21.38
CA PRO A 242 16.87 -3.20 21.26
C PRO A 242 17.65 -2.50 20.14
N GLY A 243 18.83 -3.05 19.78
CA GLY A 243 19.64 -2.59 18.65
C GLY A 243 19.18 -3.10 17.28
N GLY A 244 18.10 -3.89 17.21
CA GLY A 244 17.53 -4.43 15.98
C GLY A 244 18.18 -5.73 15.51
N ARG A 245 19.00 -6.40 16.32
CA ARG A 245 19.58 -7.69 15.97
C ARG A 245 18.57 -8.81 16.25
N LEU A 246 18.24 -9.60 15.25
CA LEU A 246 17.45 -10.82 15.39
C LEU A 246 18.33 -11.90 16.02
N LEU A 247 17.94 -12.40 17.21
CA LEU A 247 18.73 -13.30 18.01
C LEU A 247 18.67 -14.73 17.47
N PRO A 248 19.78 -15.47 17.47
CA PRO A 248 19.78 -16.89 17.19
C PRO A 248 19.15 -17.69 18.37
N PRO A 249 18.76 -18.96 18.18
CA PRO A 249 17.99 -19.72 19.17
C PRO A 249 18.63 -19.76 20.57
N GLU A 250 19.94 -19.88 20.67
CA GLU A 250 20.65 -20.00 21.94
C GLU A 250 20.68 -18.71 22.75
N GLU A 251 20.57 -17.56 22.11
CA GLU A 251 20.54 -16.23 22.76
C GLU A 251 19.11 -15.75 23.07
N ALA A 252 18.11 -16.34 22.41
CA ALA A 252 16.72 -15.97 22.58
C ALA A 252 16.08 -16.59 23.84
N PRO A 253 15.01 -15.98 24.38
CA PRO A 253 14.23 -16.55 25.48
C PRO A 253 13.79 -17.98 25.19
N ALA A 254 13.83 -18.85 26.21
CA ALA A 254 13.63 -20.31 26.06
C ALA A 254 12.28 -20.63 25.37
N GLU A 255 11.22 -19.89 25.70
CA GLU A 255 9.89 -20.06 25.13
C GLU A 255 9.84 -19.74 23.63
N MET A 256 10.75 -18.92 23.10
CA MET A 256 10.75 -18.46 21.71
C MET A 256 11.63 -19.34 20.79
N ARG A 257 12.51 -20.17 21.36
CA ARG A 257 13.51 -20.93 20.60
C ARG A 257 12.95 -21.85 19.54
N ARG A 258 11.75 -22.39 19.75
CA ARG A 258 11.09 -23.32 18.82
C ARG A 258 10.72 -22.70 17.48
N TRP A 259 10.66 -21.35 17.39
CA TRP A 259 10.38 -20.61 16.15
C TRP A 259 11.64 -20.05 15.49
N LEU A 260 12.82 -20.35 16.03
CA LEU A 260 14.08 -19.77 15.60
C LEU A 260 15.02 -20.85 15.05
N GLU A 261 15.68 -20.48 13.98
CA GLU A 261 16.78 -21.22 13.39
C GLU A 261 18.01 -20.29 13.26
N ARG A 262 19.16 -20.87 12.96
CA ARG A 262 20.39 -20.15 12.66
C ARG A 262 20.70 -20.27 11.16
N ASP A 263 20.93 -19.16 10.50
CA ASP A 263 21.40 -19.15 9.11
C ASP A 263 22.87 -19.58 8.98
N ALA A 264 23.36 -19.70 7.74
CA ALA A 264 24.74 -20.07 7.44
C ALA A 264 25.76 -19.02 7.93
N HIS A 265 25.35 -17.81 8.25
CA HIS A 265 26.17 -16.71 8.73
C HIS A 265 26.11 -16.55 10.26
N GLY A 266 25.31 -17.39 10.94
CA GLY A 266 25.16 -17.37 12.38
C GLY A 266 24.07 -16.41 12.90
N ASN A 267 23.28 -15.79 12.03
CA ASN A 267 22.18 -14.91 12.42
C ASN A 267 20.91 -15.71 12.73
N GLY A 268 20.01 -15.13 13.50
CA GLY A 268 18.67 -15.68 13.72
C GLY A 268 17.80 -15.60 12.46
N VAL A 269 16.99 -16.63 12.27
CA VAL A 269 15.86 -16.66 11.34
C VAL A 269 14.63 -17.05 12.13
N PHE A 270 13.60 -16.24 12.09
CA PHE A 270 12.33 -16.52 12.77
C PHE A 270 11.34 -17.11 11.77
N HIS A 271 10.63 -18.17 12.16
CA HIS A 271 9.59 -18.83 11.36
C HIS A 271 8.23 -18.67 12.04
N LEU A 272 7.34 -17.86 11.44
CA LEU A 272 5.94 -17.78 11.86
C LEU A 272 5.20 -19.06 11.47
N THR A 273 5.44 -19.52 10.23
CA THR A 273 5.03 -20.81 9.67
C THR A 273 6.20 -21.36 8.85
N PRO A 274 6.13 -22.63 8.36
CA PRO A 274 7.17 -23.15 7.46
C PRO A 274 7.41 -22.28 6.21
N GLU A 275 6.37 -21.60 5.72
CA GLU A 275 6.42 -20.77 4.50
C GLU A 275 6.71 -19.30 4.78
N VAL A 276 6.48 -18.82 6.00
CA VAL A 276 6.59 -17.41 6.36
C VAL A 276 7.66 -17.21 7.43
N SER A 277 8.74 -16.60 7.03
CA SER A 277 9.90 -16.32 7.91
C SER A 277 10.26 -14.84 7.93
N LEU A 278 11.04 -14.45 8.92
CA LEU A 278 11.70 -13.15 9.05
C LEU A 278 13.18 -13.37 9.28
N THR A 279 14.02 -12.75 8.45
CA THR A 279 15.47 -12.85 8.52
C THR A 279 16.10 -11.62 9.17
N ALA A 280 17.39 -11.70 9.50
CA ALA A 280 18.16 -10.54 9.98
C ALA A 280 18.26 -9.43 8.92
N GLU A 281 18.27 -9.81 7.64
CA GLU A 281 18.26 -8.85 6.52
C GLU A 281 16.93 -8.12 6.41
N ASP A 282 15.81 -8.81 6.65
CA ASP A 282 14.48 -8.20 6.67
C ASP A 282 14.35 -7.18 7.81
N VAL A 283 14.85 -7.52 9.01
CA VAL A 283 14.87 -6.57 10.14
C VAL A 283 15.73 -5.35 9.80
N ARG A 284 16.86 -5.54 9.11
CA ARG A 284 17.68 -4.43 8.65
C ARG A 284 16.99 -3.57 7.60
N ALA A 285 16.26 -4.19 6.67
CA ALA A 285 15.46 -3.46 5.68
C ALA A 285 14.40 -2.58 6.35
N LEU A 286 13.73 -3.10 7.41
CA LEU A 286 12.81 -2.32 8.23
C LEU A 286 13.49 -1.15 8.95
N GLN A 287 14.71 -1.36 9.51
CA GLN A 287 15.45 -0.30 10.19
C GLN A 287 15.90 0.83 9.23
N LEU A 288 16.14 0.49 7.97
CA LEU A 288 16.56 1.45 6.94
C LEU A 288 15.36 2.18 6.31
N ALA A 289 14.15 1.65 6.44
CA ALA A 289 12.94 2.34 6.04
C ALA A 289 12.68 3.55 6.96
N LYS A 290 12.38 4.71 6.38
CA LYS A 290 12.30 5.99 7.12
C LYS A 290 10.86 6.47 7.24
#